data_55df53eec0c318d99c394305c9c3052b
#
_entry.id   55df53eec0c318d99c394305c9c3052b
#
_cell.length_a   1.000
_cell.length_b   1.000
_cell.length_c   1.000
_cell.angle_alpha   90.00
_cell.angle_beta   90.00
_cell.angle_gamma   90.00
#
_symmetry.space_group_name_H-M   'P 1'
#
loop_
_entity.id
_entity.type
_entity.pdbx_description
1 polymer ?
#
loop_
_entity_poly.entity_id
_entity_poly.type
_entity_poly.pdbx_seq_one_letter_code
_entity_poly.pdbx_strand_id
1 'polypeptide(L)'
;LVDSLVMGCAVLIMMSTQISWQLTLFALLPMPVMAIMIKRNGDALHERFKLAQAAFSSLNDRTQESLTSIRMIKAFGLEDRQSALFAADAEDTGKKNMRVARIDARFDPTIYIAIGMANLLAIGGGSWMVVQGSLTLGQLTSFMMYLGLMIWPMLALAWMFNIVERGSAAYSRIRAMLAEAPVVNDGSEPVPEGRGELDVNIRQFTYPQTDHPALENVNFALKPGQMLGICGPTGSGKSTLLSLIQRHFDVSEGNIRFHDIPLTQLQLDSWRSRLAVVSQTPFLFSDTVANNIALGCPNATQQEIEHVARLASVHDDILRLPQGYDTEVGERGVMLSGGQKQRISIARALLVNAEILILDDALSAVDGRTEHQILHNLRQWGQGRTVIISAHRLSALTEASEIIVMQHGHIAQRGNHDELAQQSGWYRDMYRYQQLEAALDDAPEIREEAVDA
;
A
#
# COMPACT_ATOMS: atom_id res chain seq x y z
N LEU A 1 2.28 30.43 -20.52
CA LEU A 1 1.47 31.20 -19.55
C LEU A 1 2.06 32.57 -19.26
N VAL A 2 3.32 32.64 -18.81
CA VAL A 2 4.00 33.95 -18.56
C VAL A 2 4.04 34.78 -19.82
N ASP A 3 4.41 34.18 -20.94
CA ASP A 3 4.43 34.80 -22.24
C ASP A 3 3.07 35.37 -22.65
N SER A 4 2.00 34.59 -22.45
CA SER A 4 0.62 35.04 -22.75
C SER A 4 0.18 36.22 -21.85
N LEU A 5 0.58 36.25 -20.58
CA LEU A 5 0.31 37.36 -19.67
C LEU A 5 1.08 38.63 -20.11
N VAL A 6 2.38 38.48 -20.41
CA VAL A 6 3.23 39.58 -20.87
C VAL A 6 2.68 40.15 -22.19
N MET A 7 2.32 39.26 -23.14
CA MET A 7 1.71 39.64 -24.39
C MET A 7 0.38 40.39 -24.19
N GLY A 8 -0.51 39.89 -23.32
CA GLY A 8 -1.78 40.53 -23.03
C GLY A 8 -1.61 41.94 -22.43
N CYS A 9 -0.70 42.09 -21.46
CA CYS A 9 -0.37 43.38 -20.88
C CYS A 9 0.25 44.34 -21.90
N ALA A 10 1.19 43.87 -22.73
CA ALA A 10 1.83 44.67 -23.76
C ALA A 10 0.81 45.18 -24.79
N VAL A 11 -0.10 44.30 -25.25
CA VAL A 11 -1.17 44.67 -26.20
C VAL A 11 -2.10 45.71 -25.58
N LEU A 12 -2.54 45.55 -24.34
CA LEU A 12 -3.37 46.53 -23.65
C LEU A 12 -2.69 47.91 -23.52
N ILE A 13 -1.41 47.93 -23.18
CA ILE A 13 -0.62 49.15 -23.08
C ILE A 13 -0.54 49.80 -24.46
N MET A 14 -0.22 49.03 -25.49
CA MET A 14 -0.11 49.59 -26.87
C MET A 14 -1.44 50.13 -27.36
N MET A 15 -2.56 49.42 -27.17
CA MET A 15 -3.89 49.89 -27.54
C MET A 15 -4.25 51.19 -26.81
N SER A 16 -3.95 51.29 -25.54
CA SER A 16 -4.32 52.45 -24.71
C SER A 16 -3.42 53.68 -24.96
N THR A 17 -2.10 53.47 -25.09
CA THR A 17 -1.13 54.58 -25.18
C THR A 17 -0.85 55.04 -26.61
N GLN A 18 -0.82 54.12 -27.56
CA GLN A 18 -0.45 54.44 -28.96
C GLN A 18 -1.65 54.73 -29.85
N ILE A 19 -2.87 54.25 -29.48
CA ILE A 19 -4.05 54.46 -30.32
C ILE A 19 -5.06 55.34 -29.60
N SER A 20 -5.83 54.79 -28.65
CA SER A 20 -6.81 55.55 -27.87
C SER A 20 -7.25 54.79 -26.63
N TRP A 21 -7.07 55.34 -25.43
CA TRP A 21 -7.54 54.75 -24.20
C TRP A 21 -9.09 54.71 -24.12
N GLN A 22 -9.78 55.70 -24.75
CA GLN A 22 -11.24 55.78 -24.81
C GLN A 22 -11.80 54.64 -25.64
N LEU A 23 -11.23 54.37 -26.83
CA LEU A 23 -11.63 53.26 -27.68
C LEU A 23 -11.34 51.91 -27.02
N THR A 24 -10.21 51.80 -26.34
CA THR A 24 -9.83 50.58 -25.58
C THR A 24 -10.84 50.27 -24.49
N LEU A 25 -11.20 51.27 -23.67
CA LEU A 25 -12.19 51.09 -22.60
C LEU A 25 -13.56 50.67 -23.16
N PHE A 26 -13.99 51.32 -24.26
CA PHE A 26 -15.27 51.06 -24.93
C PHE A 26 -15.32 49.66 -25.57
N ALA A 27 -14.26 49.26 -26.26
CA ALA A 27 -14.15 47.95 -26.89
C ALA A 27 -14.06 46.80 -25.89
N LEU A 28 -13.47 47.05 -24.71
CA LEU A 28 -13.32 46.00 -23.68
C LEU A 28 -14.55 45.89 -22.77
N LEU A 29 -15.61 46.67 -22.94
CA LEU A 29 -16.82 46.63 -22.14
C LEU A 29 -17.51 45.23 -22.06
N PRO A 30 -17.48 44.37 -23.09
CA PRO A 30 -17.99 42.99 -23.00
C PRO A 30 -17.11 42.04 -22.14
N MET A 31 -15.84 42.36 -21.88
CA MET A 31 -14.90 41.47 -21.24
C MET A 31 -15.23 41.15 -19.78
N PRO A 32 -15.65 42.09 -18.91
CA PRO A 32 -16.12 41.77 -17.56
C PRO A 32 -17.30 40.82 -17.54
N VAL A 33 -18.26 40.98 -18.47
CA VAL A 33 -19.41 40.07 -18.60
C VAL A 33 -18.95 38.67 -18.99
N MET A 34 -18.05 38.56 -19.94
CA MET A 34 -17.41 37.29 -20.34
C MET A 34 -16.71 36.65 -19.15
N ALA A 35 -15.92 37.37 -18.37
CA ALA A 35 -15.20 36.88 -17.21
C ALA A 35 -16.16 36.29 -16.17
N ILE A 36 -17.30 36.94 -15.89
CA ILE A 36 -18.35 36.45 -15.00
C ILE A 36 -18.97 35.15 -15.54
N MET A 37 -19.27 35.10 -16.85
CA MET A 37 -19.83 33.89 -17.47
C MET A 37 -18.86 32.73 -17.46
N ILE A 38 -17.56 32.96 -17.76
CA ILE A 38 -16.50 31.95 -17.70
C ILE A 38 -16.38 31.41 -16.27
N LYS A 39 -16.36 32.29 -15.27
CA LYS A 39 -16.32 31.87 -13.87
C LYS A 39 -17.51 30.95 -13.48
N ARG A 40 -18.74 31.39 -13.81
CA ARG A 40 -19.94 30.58 -13.54
C ARG A 40 -19.93 29.24 -14.27
N ASN A 41 -19.49 29.19 -15.51
CA ASN A 41 -19.36 27.96 -16.26
C ASN A 41 -18.24 27.08 -15.66
N GLY A 42 -17.13 27.66 -15.20
CA GLY A 42 -16.05 26.97 -14.52
C GLY A 42 -16.51 26.30 -13.22
N ASP A 43 -17.21 27.03 -12.36
CA ASP A 43 -17.75 26.49 -11.11
C ASP A 43 -18.73 25.32 -11.39
N ALA A 44 -19.62 25.47 -12.35
CA ALA A 44 -20.53 24.41 -12.77
C ALA A 44 -19.82 23.22 -13.41
N LEU A 45 -18.77 23.46 -14.19
CA LEU A 45 -17.93 22.40 -14.79
C LEU A 45 -17.22 21.59 -13.70
N HIS A 46 -16.64 22.27 -12.71
CA HIS A 46 -15.94 21.64 -11.60
C HIS A 46 -16.87 20.67 -10.83
N GLU A 47 -18.06 21.12 -10.48
CA GLU A 47 -19.04 20.29 -9.77
C GLU A 47 -19.44 19.05 -10.59
N ARG A 48 -19.74 19.23 -11.89
CA ARG A 48 -20.15 18.13 -12.77
C ARG A 48 -18.98 17.16 -13.04
N PHE A 49 -17.77 17.68 -13.18
CA PHE A 49 -16.57 16.87 -13.36
C PHE A 49 -16.32 15.98 -12.13
N LYS A 50 -16.46 16.52 -10.91
CA LYS A 50 -16.36 15.74 -9.67
C LYS A 50 -17.35 14.55 -9.63
N LEU A 51 -18.59 14.80 -10.04
CA LEU A 51 -19.62 13.74 -10.10
C LEU A 51 -19.31 12.70 -11.19
N ALA A 52 -18.80 13.11 -12.33
CA ALA A 52 -18.40 12.21 -13.42
C ALA A 52 -17.19 11.36 -13.01
N GLN A 53 -16.22 11.98 -12.33
CA GLN A 53 -15.03 11.28 -11.83
C GLN A 53 -15.39 10.23 -10.76
N ALA A 54 -16.32 10.55 -9.84
CA ALA A 54 -16.80 9.59 -8.86
C ALA A 54 -17.51 8.38 -9.52
N ALA A 55 -18.32 8.62 -10.56
CA ALA A 55 -18.97 7.53 -11.30
C ALA A 55 -17.96 6.66 -12.06
N PHE A 56 -16.94 7.28 -12.65
CA PHE A 56 -15.86 6.57 -13.34
C PHE A 56 -15.04 5.70 -12.37
N SER A 57 -14.76 6.21 -11.16
CA SER A 57 -14.10 5.43 -10.10
C SER A 57 -14.94 4.21 -9.73
N SER A 58 -16.25 4.37 -9.48
CA SER A 58 -17.15 3.27 -9.16
C SER A 58 -17.21 2.21 -10.28
N LEU A 59 -17.18 2.64 -11.56
CA LEU A 59 -17.13 1.72 -12.70
C LEU A 59 -15.83 0.92 -12.74
N ASN A 60 -14.69 1.57 -12.44
CA ASN A 60 -13.39 0.89 -12.36
C ASN A 60 -13.34 -0.10 -11.19
N ASP A 61 -13.86 0.27 -10.02
CA ASP A 61 -13.90 -0.60 -8.85
C ASP A 61 -14.72 -1.87 -9.15
N ARG A 62 -15.89 -1.72 -9.80
CA ARG A 62 -16.69 -2.86 -10.25
C ARG A 62 -15.98 -3.73 -11.29
N THR A 63 -15.25 -3.09 -12.20
CA THR A 63 -14.45 -3.82 -13.21
C THR A 63 -13.38 -4.66 -12.53
N GLN A 64 -12.63 -4.07 -11.61
CA GLN A 64 -11.59 -4.76 -10.85
C GLN A 64 -12.18 -5.91 -10.01
N GLU A 65 -13.30 -5.67 -9.32
CA GLU A 65 -14.02 -6.71 -8.56
C GLU A 65 -14.43 -7.87 -9.46
N SER A 66 -15.04 -7.59 -10.63
CA SER A 66 -15.48 -8.61 -11.57
C SER A 66 -14.31 -9.42 -12.15
N LEU A 67 -13.18 -8.77 -12.47
CA LEU A 67 -11.99 -9.45 -12.97
C LEU A 67 -11.33 -10.31 -11.89
N THR A 68 -11.24 -9.82 -10.67
CA THR A 68 -10.65 -10.56 -9.54
C THR A 68 -11.50 -11.76 -9.16
N SER A 69 -12.83 -11.63 -9.21
CA SER A 69 -13.79 -12.68 -8.86
C SER A 69 -14.28 -13.52 -10.07
N ILE A 70 -13.60 -13.46 -11.23
CA ILE A 70 -14.09 -14.08 -12.49
C ILE A 70 -14.37 -15.58 -12.35
N ARG A 71 -13.55 -16.30 -11.57
CA ARG A 71 -13.76 -17.73 -11.32
C ARG A 71 -15.05 -18.00 -10.56
N MET A 72 -15.37 -17.15 -9.57
CA MET A 72 -16.59 -17.24 -8.78
C MET A 72 -17.82 -16.90 -9.64
N ILE A 73 -17.74 -15.81 -10.44
CA ILE A 73 -18.80 -15.42 -11.37
C ILE A 73 -19.16 -16.57 -12.30
N LYS A 74 -18.14 -17.23 -12.87
CA LYS A 74 -18.34 -18.39 -13.76
C LYS A 74 -18.85 -19.63 -13.02
N ALA A 75 -18.37 -19.89 -11.81
CA ALA A 75 -18.81 -21.04 -11.03
C ALA A 75 -20.30 -20.95 -10.63
N PHE A 76 -20.81 -19.73 -10.44
CA PHE A 76 -22.22 -19.50 -10.06
C PHE A 76 -23.12 -19.07 -11.24
N GLY A 77 -22.59 -18.98 -12.47
CA GLY A 77 -23.36 -18.58 -13.66
C GLY A 77 -23.94 -17.16 -13.57
N LEU A 78 -23.17 -16.21 -13.03
CA LEU A 78 -23.60 -14.83 -12.75
C LEU A 78 -23.22 -13.84 -13.86
N GLU A 79 -22.76 -14.29 -15.03
CA GLU A 79 -22.24 -13.45 -16.11
C GLU A 79 -23.24 -12.42 -16.58
N ASP A 80 -24.47 -12.83 -16.85
CA ASP A 80 -25.54 -11.93 -17.34
C ASP A 80 -25.89 -10.86 -16.33
N ARG A 81 -25.96 -11.24 -15.04
CA ARG A 81 -26.21 -10.29 -13.95
C ARG A 81 -25.09 -9.27 -13.81
N GLN A 82 -23.83 -9.71 -13.85
CA GLN A 82 -22.69 -8.80 -13.74
C GLN A 82 -22.58 -7.88 -14.97
N SER A 83 -22.85 -8.40 -16.16
CA SER A 83 -22.90 -7.61 -17.38
C SER A 83 -23.99 -6.55 -17.34
N ALA A 84 -25.17 -6.86 -16.82
CA ALA A 84 -26.26 -5.90 -16.67
C ALA A 84 -25.92 -4.78 -15.66
N LEU A 85 -25.29 -5.11 -14.53
CA LEU A 85 -24.83 -4.14 -13.52
C LEU A 85 -23.74 -3.24 -14.10
N PHE A 86 -22.77 -3.80 -14.81
CA PHE A 86 -21.71 -3.04 -15.48
C PHE A 86 -22.30 -2.08 -16.53
N ALA A 87 -23.25 -2.54 -17.35
CA ALA A 87 -23.90 -1.73 -18.35
C ALA A 87 -24.64 -0.53 -17.74
N ALA A 88 -25.32 -0.73 -16.59
CA ALA A 88 -26.00 0.34 -15.87
C ALA A 88 -25.01 1.41 -15.34
N ASP A 89 -23.89 0.99 -14.75
CA ASP A 89 -22.84 1.90 -14.26
C ASP A 89 -22.15 2.65 -15.42
N ALA A 90 -21.90 1.96 -16.54
CA ALA A 90 -21.34 2.56 -17.74
C ALA A 90 -22.28 3.63 -18.35
N GLU A 91 -23.59 3.33 -18.39
CA GLU A 91 -24.60 4.28 -18.86
C GLU A 91 -24.69 5.53 -17.94
N ASP A 92 -24.69 5.35 -16.61
CA ASP A 92 -24.69 6.46 -15.65
C ASP A 92 -23.41 7.33 -15.81
N THR A 93 -22.25 6.68 -15.95
CA THR A 93 -20.97 7.35 -16.20
C THR A 93 -21.02 8.14 -17.52
N GLY A 94 -21.56 7.55 -18.58
CA GLY A 94 -21.77 8.20 -19.87
C GLY A 94 -22.68 9.43 -19.77
N LYS A 95 -23.81 9.33 -19.04
CA LYS A 95 -24.72 10.45 -18.79
C LYS A 95 -24.05 11.59 -18.03
N LYS A 96 -23.24 11.28 -17.02
CA LYS A 96 -22.50 12.29 -16.23
C LYS A 96 -21.42 12.98 -17.08
N ASN A 97 -20.66 12.22 -17.87
CA ASN A 97 -19.68 12.76 -18.80
C ASN A 97 -20.33 13.66 -19.86
N MET A 98 -21.50 13.29 -20.38
CA MET A 98 -22.25 14.12 -21.31
C MET A 98 -22.68 15.47 -20.70
N ARG A 99 -23.00 15.50 -19.39
CA ARG A 99 -23.29 16.76 -18.69
C ARG A 99 -22.05 17.65 -18.56
N VAL A 100 -20.88 17.05 -18.33
CA VAL A 100 -19.60 17.77 -18.36
C VAL A 100 -19.36 18.38 -19.74
N ALA A 101 -19.44 17.58 -20.80
CA ALA A 101 -19.23 18.02 -22.18
C ALA A 101 -20.18 19.15 -22.60
N ARG A 102 -21.46 19.13 -22.15
CA ARG A 102 -22.41 20.19 -22.44
C ARG A 102 -22.05 21.53 -21.79
N ILE A 103 -21.43 21.53 -20.61
CA ILE A 103 -20.96 22.75 -19.96
C ILE A 103 -19.68 23.23 -20.62
N ASP A 104 -18.75 22.33 -20.89
CA ASP A 104 -17.50 22.61 -21.58
C ASP A 104 -17.75 23.25 -22.93
N ALA A 105 -18.66 22.72 -23.71
CA ALA A 105 -19.06 23.29 -25.01
C ALA A 105 -19.63 24.72 -24.96
N ARG A 106 -19.89 25.29 -23.78
CA ARG A 106 -20.36 26.69 -23.65
C ARG A 106 -19.22 27.71 -23.58
N PHE A 107 -17.98 27.27 -23.34
CA PHE A 107 -16.87 28.18 -23.20
C PHE A 107 -16.55 28.89 -24.51
N ASP A 108 -16.40 28.15 -25.60
CA ASP A 108 -16.05 28.70 -26.91
C ASP A 108 -17.07 29.74 -27.40
N PRO A 109 -18.39 29.46 -27.43
CA PRO A 109 -19.37 30.46 -27.82
C PRO A 109 -19.36 31.71 -26.92
N THR A 110 -19.15 31.55 -25.62
CA THR A 110 -19.06 32.70 -24.69
C THR A 110 -17.92 33.62 -25.06
N ILE A 111 -16.75 33.05 -25.38
CA ILE A 111 -15.55 33.81 -25.76
C ILE A 111 -15.74 34.47 -27.11
N TYR A 112 -16.19 33.71 -28.12
CA TYR A 112 -16.35 34.26 -29.47
C TYR A 112 -17.44 35.34 -29.56
N ILE A 113 -18.53 35.25 -28.82
CA ILE A 113 -19.57 36.28 -28.75
C ILE A 113 -18.99 37.54 -28.11
N ALA A 114 -18.26 37.43 -27.02
CA ALA A 114 -17.65 38.59 -26.36
C ALA A 114 -16.64 39.29 -27.25
N ILE A 115 -15.80 38.56 -27.98
CA ILE A 115 -14.85 39.10 -28.95
C ILE A 115 -15.58 39.71 -30.12
N GLY A 116 -16.61 39.08 -30.65
CA GLY A 116 -17.45 39.62 -31.71
C GLY A 116 -18.08 40.97 -31.33
N MET A 117 -18.61 41.06 -30.12
CA MET A 117 -19.15 42.32 -29.57
C MET A 117 -18.04 43.38 -29.40
N ALA A 118 -16.88 43.00 -28.89
CA ALA A 118 -15.73 43.90 -28.76
C ALA A 118 -15.30 44.47 -30.15
N ASN A 119 -15.27 43.62 -31.16
CA ASN A 119 -14.99 44.04 -32.54
C ASN A 119 -16.08 45.00 -33.08
N LEU A 120 -17.36 44.71 -32.85
CA LEU A 120 -18.46 45.61 -33.28
C LEU A 120 -18.36 46.97 -32.59
N LEU A 121 -18.06 47.00 -31.31
CA LEU A 121 -17.87 48.24 -30.56
C LEU A 121 -16.63 49.00 -31.05
N ALA A 122 -15.53 48.29 -31.33
CA ALA A 122 -14.31 48.89 -31.86
C ALA A 122 -14.52 49.50 -33.27
N ILE A 123 -15.24 48.81 -34.14
CA ILE A 123 -15.57 49.33 -35.49
C ILE A 123 -16.51 50.53 -35.36
N GLY A 124 -17.60 50.43 -34.59
CA GLY A 124 -18.57 51.49 -34.43
C GLY A 124 -17.97 52.75 -33.80
N GLY A 125 -17.34 52.59 -32.62
CA GLY A 125 -16.68 53.67 -31.89
C GLY A 125 -15.46 54.25 -32.66
N GLY A 126 -14.64 53.36 -33.21
CA GLY A 126 -13.47 53.77 -34.02
C GLY A 126 -13.82 54.49 -35.28
N SER A 127 -14.83 54.05 -36.04
CA SER A 127 -15.31 54.74 -37.23
C SER A 127 -15.84 56.14 -36.91
N TRP A 128 -16.59 56.28 -35.80
CA TRP A 128 -17.04 57.57 -35.31
C TRP A 128 -15.88 58.54 -35.00
N MET A 129 -14.82 58.01 -34.33
CA MET A 129 -13.60 58.75 -34.01
C MET A 129 -12.80 59.12 -35.28
N VAL A 130 -12.79 58.27 -36.28
CA VAL A 130 -12.17 58.58 -37.60
C VAL A 130 -12.90 59.74 -38.33
N VAL A 131 -14.24 59.74 -38.34
CA VAL A 131 -15.05 60.80 -38.88
C VAL A 131 -14.81 62.13 -38.18
N GLN A 132 -14.59 62.11 -36.87
CA GLN A 132 -14.24 63.32 -36.11
C GLN A 132 -12.76 63.77 -36.26
N GLY A 133 -11.95 63.02 -37.00
CA GLY A 133 -10.54 63.34 -37.21
C GLY A 133 -9.63 63.02 -35.97
N SER A 134 -10.15 62.40 -34.93
CA SER A 134 -9.37 62.05 -33.74
C SER A 134 -8.63 60.70 -33.83
N LEU A 135 -8.93 59.89 -34.88
CA LEU A 135 -8.27 58.63 -35.17
C LEU A 135 -8.03 58.51 -36.68
N THR A 136 -6.93 57.89 -37.10
CA THR A 136 -6.70 57.54 -38.50
C THR A 136 -7.25 56.12 -38.80
N LEU A 137 -7.57 55.90 -40.12
CA LEU A 137 -8.01 54.55 -40.53
C LEU A 137 -6.96 53.50 -40.29
N GLY A 138 -5.65 53.79 -40.41
CA GLY A 138 -4.55 52.90 -40.08
C GLY A 138 -4.49 52.52 -38.59
N GLN A 139 -4.75 53.50 -37.70
CA GLN A 139 -4.84 53.24 -36.24
C GLN A 139 -6.02 52.37 -35.91
N LEU A 140 -7.18 52.55 -36.54
CA LEU A 140 -8.34 51.68 -36.34
C LEU A 140 -8.05 50.25 -36.80
N THR A 141 -7.40 50.09 -37.95
CA THR A 141 -6.98 48.77 -38.44
C THR A 141 -6.00 48.08 -37.47
N SER A 142 -4.99 48.82 -36.98
CA SER A 142 -4.04 48.32 -35.98
C SER A 142 -4.73 47.94 -34.69
N PHE A 143 -5.74 48.71 -34.24
CA PHE A 143 -6.53 48.39 -33.06
C PHE A 143 -7.26 47.06 -33.20
N MET A 144 -7.87 46.79 -34.36
CA MET A 144 -8.55 45.53 -34.65
C MET A 144 -7.58 44.34 -34.62
N MET A 145 -6.36 44.54 -35.19
CA MET A 145 -5.33 43.50 -35.13
C MET A 145 -4.90 43.20 -33.66
N TYR A 146 -4.69 44.25 -32.86
CA TYR A 146 -4.38 44.08 -31.44
C TYR A 146 -5.51 43.41 -30.66
N LEU A 147 -6.77 43.75 -30.95
CA LEU A 147 -7.91 43.07 -30.32
C LEU A 147 -7.95 41.58 -30.65
N GLY A 148 -7.59 41.20 -31.90
CA GLY A 148 -7.43 39.80 -32.30
C GLY A 148 -6.32 39.08 -31.53
N LEU A 149 -5.20 39.75 -31.23
CA LEU A 149 -4.10 39.17 -30.44
C LEU A 149 -4.47 38.95 -28.98
N MET A 150 -5.50 39.60 -28.44
CA MET A 150 -5.97 39.42 -27.07
C MET A 150 -6.67 38.07 -26.82
N ILE A 151 -7.06 37.34 -27.86
CA ILE A 151 -7.78 36.05 -27.75
C ILE A 151 -6.93 35.03 -26.98
N TRP A 152 -5.68 34.84 -27.37
CA TRP A 152 -4.78 33.87 -26.75
C TRP A 152 -4.48 34.13 -25.27
N PRO A 153 -4.12 35.36 -24.85
CA PRO A 153 -3.98 35.69 -23.44
C PRO A 153 -5.21 35.37 -22.60
N MET A 154 -6.41 35.60 -23.12
CA MET A 154 -7.65 35.33 -22.39
C MET A 154 -7.93 33.84 -22.24
N LEU A 155 -7.72 33.02 -23.28
CA LEU A 155 -7.80 31.58 -23.21
C LEU A 155 -6.74 31.01 -22.25
N ALA A 156 -5.51 31.51 -22.30
CA ALA A 156 -4.43 31.11 -21.43
C ALA A 156 -4.73 31.37 -19.94
N LEU A 157 -5.38 32.50 -19.62
CA LEU A 157 -5.82 32.81 -18.26
C LEU A 157 -6.84 31.78 -17.76
N ALA A 158 -7.83 31.39 -18.56
CA ALA A 158 -8.81 30.38 -18.20
C ALA A 158 -8.15 29.01 -17.91
N TRP A 159 -7.20 28.60 -18.75
CA TRP A 159 -6.43 27.36 -18.54
C TRP A 159 -5.51 27.44 -17.33
N MET A 160 -4.93 28.60 -17.05
CA MET A 160 -4.06 28.81 -15.88
C MET A 160 -4.78 28.49 -14.58
N PHE A 161 -6.01 28.98 -14.40
CA PHE A 161 -6.78 28.68 -13.19
C PHE A 161 -6.98 27.18 -13.01
N ASN A 162 -7.34 26.44 -14.05
CA ASN A 162 -7.51 24.99 -13.99
C ASN A 162 -6.20 24.25 -13.62
N ILE A 163 -5.07 24.68 -14.20
CA ILE A 163 -3.76 24.07 -13.94
C ILE A 163 -3.33 24.34 -12.50
N VAL A 164 -3.46 25.58 -12.03
CA VAL A 164 -3.10 25.98 -10.65
C VAL A 164 -3.96 25.27 -9.63
N GLU A 165 -5.27 25.16 -9.87
CA GLU A 165 -6.18 24.48 -8.94
C GLU A 165 -5.88 22.98 -8.83
N ARG A 166 -5.67 22.30 -9.96
CA ARG A 166 -5.24 20.89 -9.98
C ARG A 166 -3.87 20.69 -9.31
N GLY A 167 -2.91 21.57 -9.60
CA GLY A 167 -1.59 21.54 -9.00
C GLY A 167 -1.64 21.75 -7.48
N SER A 168 -2.42 22.71 -7.02
CA SER A 168 -2.63 23.00 -5.60
C SER A 168 -3.27 21.81 -4.86
N ALA A 169 -4.29 21.20 -5.45
CA ALA A 169 -4.93 20.01 -4.88
C ALA A 169 -3.98 18.80 -4.81
N ALA A 170 -3.17 18.59 -5.85
CA ALA A 170 -2.15 17.52 -5.85
C ALA A 170 -1.07 17.80 -4.79
N TYR A 171 -0.58 19.04 -4.73
CA TYR A 171 0.40 19.46 -3.73
C TYR A 171 -0.10 19.28 -2.30
N SER A 172 -1.37 19.65 -2.02
CA SER A 172 -1.98 19.48 -0.70
C SER A 172 -2.05 18.02 -0.27
N ARG A 173 -2.36 17.10 -1.20
CA ARG A 173 -2.36 15.64 -0.91
C ARG A 173 -0.96 15.13 -0.60
N ILE A 174 0.03 15.51 -1.42
CA ILE A 174 1.44 15.13 -1.18
C ILE A 174 1.92 15.68 0.17
N ARG A 175 1.62 16.96 0.44
CA ARG A 175 1.99 17.59 1.71
C ARG A 175 1.34 16.93 2.92
N ALA A 176 0.07 16.54 2.82
CA ALA A 176 -0.61 15.81 3.89
C ALA A 176 0.06 14.46 4.17
N MET A 177 0.41 13.72 3.09
CA MET A 177 1.13 12.45 3.21
C MET A 177 2.53 12.61 3.82
N LEU A 178 3.28 13.63 3.39
CA LEU A 178 4.61 13.93 3.93
C LEU A 178 4.60 14.51 5.36
N ALA A 179 3.47 15.08 5.79
CA ALA A 179 3.31 15.63 7.14
C ALA A 179 2.86 14.56 8.15
N GLU A 180 2.52 13.35 7.69
CA GLU A 180 2.16 12.25 8.59
C GLU A 180 3.40 11.82 9.38
N ALA A 181 3.31 11.91 10.69
CA ALA A 181 4.42 11.55 11.57
C ALA A 181 4.59 10.01 11.59
N PRO A 182 5.83 9.50 11.59
CA PRO A 182 6.08 8.08 11.78
C PRO A 182 5.44 7.58 13.09
N VAL A 183 4.84 6.40 13.04
CA VAL A 183 4.24 5.74 14.22
C VAL A 183 5.31 5.42 15.28
N VAL A 184 6.53 5.14 14.84
CA VAL A 184 7.68 4.82 15.68
C VAL A 184 8.79 5.83 15.36
N ASN A 185 9.29 6.49 16.40
CA ASN A 185 10.43 7.37 16.28
C ASN A 185 11.74 6.59 16.39
N ASP A 186 12.75 7.00 15.63
CA ASP A 186 14.07 6.38 15.71
C ASP A 186 14.76 6.69 17.06
N GLY A 187 15.50 5.72 17.58
CA GLY A 187 16.32 5.92 18.77
C GLY A 187 17.71 6.47 18.39
N SER A 188 18.48 6.86 19.41
CA SER A 188 19.81 7.44 19.23
C SER A 188 20.95 6.43 19.42
N GLU A 189 20.69 5.30 20.09
CA GLU A 189 21.74 4.37 20.51
C GLU A 189 21.83 3.18 19.54
N PRO A 190 23.02 2.81 19.05
CA PRO A 190 23.21 1.58 18.33
C PRO A 190 23.06 0.39 19.27
N VAL A 191 22.64 -0.77 18.72
CA VAL A 191 22.60 -2.03 19.50
C VAL A 191 24.03 -2.40 19.89
N PRO A 192 24.33 -2.69 21.18
CA PRO A 192 25.65 -3.15 21.60
C PRO A 192 26.11 -4.40 20.87
N GLU A 193 27.43 -4.55 20.73
CA GLU A 193 28.01 -5.78 20.18
C GLU A 193 27.81 -6.96 21.12
N GLY A 194 27.65 -8.14 20.55
CA GLY A 194 27.43 -9.38 21.28
C GLY A 194 25.96 -9.78 21.35
N ARG A 195 25.72 -10.93 22.00
CA ARG A 195 24.37 -11.51 22.14
C ARG A 195 23.71 -11.00 23.40
N GLY A 196 22.47 -10.53 23.25
CA GLY A 196 21.70 -9.90 24.31
C GLY A 196 20.51 -10.72 24.79
N GLU A 197 20.14 -10.50 26.02
CA GLU A 197 18.87 -10.96 26.58
C GLU A 197 17.74 -10.02 26.09
N LEU A 198 16.63 -10.62 25.66
CA LEU A 198 15.41 -9.90 25.33
C LEU A 198 14.46 -9.97 26.52
N ASP A 199 14.25 -8.83 27.19
CA ASP A 199 13.31 -8.70 28.31
C ASP A 199 12.04 -7.99 27.81
N VAL A 200 10.91 -8.66 27.94
CA VAL A 200 9.59 -8.18 27.52
C VAL A 200 8.75 -7.93 28.77
N ASN A 201 8.39 -6.66 28.98
CA ASN A 201 7.53 -6.23 30.09
C ASN A 201 6.45 -5.29 29.55
N ILE A 202 5.36 -5.84 29.06
CA ILE A 202 4.23 -5.10 28.49
C ILE A 202 3.12 -5.08 29.53
N ARG A 203 2.85 -3.90 30.11
CA ARG A 203 1.67 -3.73 30.97
C ARG A 203 0.41 -3.62 30.14
N GLN A 204 0.45 -2.80 29.11
CA GLN A 204 -0.67 -2.63 28.19
C GLN A 204 -0.18 -2.19 26.81
N PHE A 205 -0.80 -2.70 25.77
CA PHE A 205 -0.66 -2.20 24.41
C PHE A 205 -2.03 -2.10 23.74
N THR A 206 -2.28 -0.94 23.15
CA THR A 206 -3.49 -0.63 22.38
C THR A 206 -3.06 -0.12 21.00
N TYR A 207 -3.62 -0.66 19.92
CA TYR A 207 -3.32 -0.17 18.58
C TYR A 207 -3.83 1.28 18.40
N PRO A 208 -3.12 2.11 17.62
CA PRO A 208 -3.66 3.40 17.21
C PRO A 208 -5.06 3.23 16.61
N GLN A 209 -5.98 4.13 16.99
CA GLN A 209 -7.39 4.13 16.52
C GLN A 209 -8.28 2.99 17.05
N THR A 210 -7.87 2.26 18.09
CA THR A 210 -8.71 1.29 18.81
C THR A 210 -8.82 1.67 20.27
N ASP A 211 -9.96 1.33 20.91
CA ASP A 211 -10.21 1.63 22.32
C ASP A 211 -9.93 0.43 23.24
N HIS A 212 -9.69 -0.74 22.67
CA HIS A 212 -9.49 -1.97 23.44
C HIS A 212 -8.02 -2.39 23.43
N PRO A 213 -7.45 -2.78 24.57
CA PRO A 213 -6.09 -3.28 24.66
C PRO A 213 -5.96 -4.61 23.90
N ALA A 214 -4.90 -4.71 23.11
CA ALA A 214 -4.56 -5.93 22.37
C ALA A 214 -3.67 -6.87 23.19
N LEU A 215 -2.86 -6.32 24.11
CA LEU A 215 -2.03 -7.07 25.07
C LEU A 215 -2.11 -6.40 26.42
N GLU A 216 -2.14 -7.24 27.48
CA GLU A 216 -2.11 -6.82 28.87
C GLU A 216 -1.27 -7.79 29.72
N ASN A 217 -0.41 -7.25 30.57
CA ASN A 217 0.41 -7.99 31.54
C ASN A 217 1.20 -9.15 30.93
N VAL A 218 1.88 -8.91 29.80
CA VAL A 218 2.75 -9.88 29.12
C VAL A 218 4.19 -9.68 29.56
N ASN A 219 4.73 -10.63 30.36
CA ASN A 219 6.06 -10.53 30.94
C ASN A 219 6.84 -11.84 30.76
N PHE A 220 8.02 -11.76 30.13
CA PHE A 220 8.98 -12.86 30.02
C PHE A 220 10.37 -12.32 29.66
N ALA A 221 11.39 -13.13 29.92
CA ALA A 221 12.75 -12.85 29.50
C ALA A 221 13.31 -14.01 28.71
N LEU A 222 14.04 -13.73 27.64
CA LEU A 222 14.57 -14.70 26.71
C LEU A 222 16.10 -14.55 26.62
N LYS A 223 16.82 -15.53 27.14
CA LYS A 223 18.29 -15.52 27.12
C LYS A 223 18.82 -15.90 25.73
N PRO A 224 20.03 -15.46 25.39
CA PRO A 224 20.67 -15.85 24.14
C PRO A 224 20.71 -17.38 23.98
N GLY A 225 20.33 -17.86 22.80
CA GLY A 225 20.33 -19.30 22.49
C GLY A 225 19.12 -20.08 22.95
N GLN A 226 18.14 -19.42 23.56
CA GLN A 226 16.87 -20.07 23.92
C GLN A 226 15.88 -20.07 22.77
N MET A 227 14.99 -21.06 22.75
CA MET A 227 13.86 -21.15 21.84
C MET A 227 12.58 -20.92 22.62
N LEU A 228 11.82 -19.88 22.25
CA LEU A 228 10.50 -19.56 22.77
C LEU A 228 9.41 -20.02 21.82
N GLY A 229 8.49 -20.84 22.32
CA GLY A 229 7.26 -21.19 21.63
C GLY A 229 6.11 -20.26 22.04
N ILE A 230 5.34 -19.77 21.06
CA ILE A 230 4.14 -18.96 21.31
C ILE A 230 2.95 -19.65 20.66
N CYS A 231 1.93 -19.99 21.45
CA CYS A 231 0.70 -20.59 20.93
C CYS A 231 -0.54 -19.97 21.57
N GLY A 232 -1.70 -20.38 21.11
CA GLY A 232 -2.99 -19.90 21.58
C GLY A 232 -4.01 -19.74 20.45
N PRO A 233 -5.29 -19.50 20.77
CA PRO A 233 -6.35 -19.33 19.78
C PRO A 233 -6.09 -18.13 18.85
N THR A 234 -6.78 -18.12 17.71
CA THR A 234 -6.78 -16.95 16.81
C THR A 234 -7.29 -15.73 17.55
N GLY A 235 -6.66 -14.57 17.35
CA GLY A 235 -7.00 -13.33 18.06
C GLY A 235 -6.47 -13.23 19.49
N SER A 236 -5.62 -14.15 19.94
CA SER A 236 -5.05 -14.10 21.31
C SER A 236 -3.92 -13.08 21.52
N GLY A 237 -3.44 -12.41 20.46
CA GLY A 237 -2.39 -11.38 20.55
C GLY A 237 -0.98 -11.86 20.13
N LYS A 238 -0.80 -13.07 19.61
CA LYS A 238 0.53 -13.60 19.18
C LYS A 238 1.24 -12.68 18.18
N SER A 239 0.60 -12.37 17.06
CA SER A 239 1.20 -11.51 16.02
C SER A 239 1.38 -10.07 16.50
N THR A 240 0.54 -9.59 17.43
CA THR A 240 0.73 -8.30 18.10
C THR A 240 2.02 -8.29 18.91
N LEU A 241 2.26 -9.34 19.71
CA LEU A 241 3.49 -9.48 20.49
C LEU A 241 4.73 -9.49 19.58
N LEU A 242 4.68 -10.28 18.49
CA LEU A 242 5.79 -10.31 17.51
C LEU A 242 6.00 -8.96 16.83
N SER A 243 4.93 -8.22 16.51
CA SER A 243 5.03 -6.87 15.93
C SER A 243 5.68 -5.86 16.88
N LEU A 244 5.45 -5.98 18.18
CA LEU A 244 6.09 -5.14 19.19
C LEU A 244 7.59 -5.49 19.35
N ILE A 245 7.95 -6.77 19.32
CA ILE A 245 9.36 -7.20 19.32
C ILE A 245 10.09 -6.68 18.08
N GLN A 246 9.44 -6.69 16.91
CA GLN A 246 9.99 -6.12 15.67
C GLN A 246 9.99 -4.60 15.66
N ARG A 247 9.42 -3.98 16.70
CA ARG A 247 9.25 -2.54 16.81
C ARG A 247 8.54 -1.93 15.59
N HIS A 248 7.42 -2.55 15.19
CA HIS A 248 6.46 -1.93 14.27
C HIS A 248 5.59 -0.90 15.00
N PHE A 249 5.45 -1.06 16.31
CA PHE A 249 4.81 -0.13 17.24
C PHE A 249 5.63 -0.08 18.53
N ASP A 250 5.58 1.04 19.24
CA ASP A 250 6.13 1.17 20.59
C ASP A 250 5.05 0.75 21.61
N VAL A 251 5.48 0.19 22.74
CA VAL A 251 4.58 -0.26 23.82
C VAL A 251 3.90 0.95 24.46
N SER A 252 2.59 0.89 24.71
CA SER A 252 1.83 1.99 25.33
C SER A 252 2.20 2.16 26.81
N GLU A 253 2.25 1.03 27.56
CA GLU A 253 2.67 1.01 28.96
C GLU A 253 3.58 -0.19 29.20
N GLY A 254 4.75 0.05 29.76
CA GLY A 254 5.81 -0.95 29.94
C GLY A 254 7.00 -0.68 29.04
N ASN A 255 7.80 -1.70 28.78
CA ASN A 255 8.93 -1.63 27.84
C ASN A 255 9.35 -3.02 27.36
N ILE A 256 10.02 -3.03 26.20
CA ILE A 256 10.80 -4.18 25.71
C ILE A 256 12.25 -3.71 25.72
N ARG A 257 13.15 -4.53 26.28
CA ARG A 257 14.58 -4.20 26.39
C ARG A 257 15.41 -5.26 25.68
N PHE A 258 16.52 -4.82 25.14
CA PHE A 258 17.56 -5.68 24.64
C PHE A 258 18.91 -5.20 25.18
N HIS A 259 19.73 -6.07 25.78
CA HIS A 259 20.89 -5.68 26.57
C HIS A 259 20.59 -4.62 27.66
N ASP A 260 19.47 -4.76 28.36
CA ASP A 260 18.95 -3.81 29.36
C ASP A 260 18.58 -2.42 28.79
N ILE A 261 18.75 -2.19 27.48
CA ILE A 261 18.41 -0.93 26.81
C ILE A 261 16.99 -1.03 26.25
N PRO A 262 16.09 -0.09 26.56
CA PRO A 262 14.76 -0.06 25.95
C PRO A 262 14.83 0.02 24.42
N LEU A 263 14.02 -0.75 23.69
CA LEU A 263 14.00 -0.70 22.23
C LEU A 263 13.71 0.70 21.69
N THR A 264 12.98 1.53 22.43
CA THR A 264 12.67 2.91 22.06
C THR A 264 13.90 3.82 22.00
N GLN A 265 15.00 3.46 22.68
CA GLN A 265 16.28 4.20 22.65
C GLN A 265 17.22 3.70 21.55
N LEU A 266 17.02 2.49 21.06
CA LEU A 266 17.84 1.88 20.02
C LEU A 266 17.49 2.43 18.64
N GLN A 267 18.50 2.58 17.77
CA GLN A 267 18.31 2.87 16.35
C GLN A 267 17.57 1.72 15.67
N LEU A 268 16.54 2.04 14.92
CA LEU A 268 15.65 1.03 14.25
C LEU A 268 16.44 0.11 13.32
N ASP A 269 17.33 0.69 12.50
CA ASP A 269 18.14 -0.10 11.56
C ASP A 269 19.09 -1.03 12.29
N SER A 270 19.72 -0.55 13.39
CA SER A 270 20.61 -1.35 14.22
C SER A 270 19.86 -2.49 14.91
N TRP A 271 18.64 -2.24 15.43
CA TRP A 271 17.78 -3.27 16.01
C TRP A 271 17.31 -4.27 14.98
N ARG A 272 16.73 -3.80 13.87
CA ARG A 272 16.17 -4.66 12.83
C ARG A 272 17.21 -5.51 12.12
N SER A 273 18.46 -5.07 12.05
CA SER A 273 19.56 -5.88 11.54
C SER A 273 19.90 -7.10 12.42
N ARG A 274 19.47 -7.11 13.69
CA ARG A 274 19.58 -8.27 14.60
C ARG A 274 18.46 -9.28 14.43
N LEU A 275 17.43 -8.98 13.64
CA LEU A 275 16.24 -9.78 13.45
C LEU A 275 16.21 -10.42 12.06
N ALA A 276 15.87 -11.70 12.00
CA ALA A 276 15.38 -12.34 10.78
C ALA A 276 13.94 -12.78 11.01
N VAL A 277 13.04 -12.42 10.11
CA VAL A 277 11.60 -12.63 10.32
C VAL A 277 11.00 -13.37 9.14
N VAL A 278 10.23 -14.41 9.44
CA VAL A 278 9.34 -15.08 8.49
C VAL A 278 7.91 -14.79 8.92
N SER A 279 7.18 -14.01 8.12
CA SER A 279 5.80 -13.65 8.40
C SER A 279 4.82 -14.76 8.04
N GLN A 280 3.65 -14.75 8.67
CA GLN A 280 2.54 -15.68 8.42
C GLN A 280 2.16 -15.78 6.93
N THR A 281 2.10 -14.64 6.24
CA THR A 281 1.83 -14.60 4.79
C THR A 281 3.15 -14.40 4.05
N PRO A 282 3.68 -15.44 3.36
CA PRO A 282 4.93 -15.33 2.63
C PRO A 282 4.75 -14.44 1.40
N PHE A 283 5.67 -13.49 1.20
CA PHE A 283 5.70 -12.63 0.04
C PHE A 283 6.97 -12.84 -0.77
N LEU A 284 6.81 -13.01 -2.08
CA LEU A 284 7.91 -13.09 -3.04
C LEU A 284 7.80 -11.94 -4.04
N PHE A 285 8.90 -11.25 -4.26
CA PHE A 285 9.02 -10.23 -5.29
C PHE A 285 9.03 -10.87 -6.68
N SER A 286 8.60 -10.11 -7.68
CA SER A 286 8.70 -10.51 -9.09
C SER A 286 10.15 -10.46 -9.56
N ASP A 287 10.90 -11.51 -9.21
CA ASP A 287 12.35 -11.68 -9.44
C ASP A 287 12.69 -13.17 -9.42
N THR A 288 13.94 -13.54 -9.63
CA THR A 288 14.41 -14.92 -9.55
C THR A 288 14.26 -15.51 -8.14
N VAL A 289 14.23 -16.83 -8.04
CA VAL A 289 14.25 -17.52 -6.74
C VAL A 289 15.52 -17.17 -5.97
N ALA A 290 16.68 -17.13 -6.65
CA ALA A 290 17.95 -16.76 -6.03
C ALA A 290 17.89 -15.36 -5.41
N ASN A 291 17.42 -14.35 -6.17
CA ASN A 291 17.30 -12.98 -5.69
C ASN A 291 16.27 -12.85 -4.55
N ASN A 292 15.20 -13.63 -4.60
CA ASN A 292 14.23 -13.69 -3.50
C ASN A 292 14.84 -14.25 -2.21
N ILE A 293 15.70 -15.25 -2.28
CA ILE A 293 16.42 -15.77 -1.11
C ILE A 293 17.47 -14.76 -0.64
N ALA A 294 18.23 -14.16 -1.58
CA ALA A 294 19.31 -13.21 -1.29
C ALA A 294 18.83 -11.80 -0.91
N LEU A 295 17.54 -11.55 -0.81
CA LEU A 295 16.96 -10.21 -0.59
C LEU A 295 17.59 -9.44 0.58
N GLY A 296 17.87 -10.11 1.71
CA GLY A 296 18.50 -9.51 2.89
C GLY A 296 20.05 -9.51 2.83
N CYS A 297 20.65 -10.24 1.86
CA CYS A 297 22.08 -10.38 1.68
C CYS A 297 22.42 -10.39 0.16
N PRO A 298 22.38 -9.23 -0.52
CA PRO A 298 22.52 -9.15 -1.98
C PRO A 298 23.86 -9.68 -2.53
N ASN A 299 24.88 -9.75 -1.68
CA ASN A 299 26.21 -10.22 -2.03
C ASN A 299 26.44 -11.71 -1.72
N ALA A 300 25.38 -12.46 -1.35
CA ALA A 300 25.49 -13.87 -1.04
C ALA A 300 25.90 -14.68 -2.27
N THR A 301 26.78 -15.63 -2.07
CA THR A 301 27.23 -16.56 -3.11
C THR A 301 26.13 -17.59 -3.42
N GLN A 302 26.17 -18.16 -4.62
CA GLN A 302 25.25 -19.24 -5.01
C GLN A 302 25.32 -20.43 -4.03
N GLN A 303 26.51 -20.75 -3.49
CA GLN A 303 26.67 -21.83 -2.52
C GLN A 303 25.96 -21.55 -1.19
N GLU A 304 26.00 -20.29 -0.72
CA GLU A 304 25.29 -19.87 0.50
C GLU A 304 23.77 -19.93 0.29
N ILE A 305 23.30 -19.48 -0.86
CA ILE A 305 21.87 -19.55 -1.24
C ILE A 305 21.38 -21.01 -1.26
N GLU A 306 22.12 -21.90 -1.90
CA GLU A 306 21.81 -23.33 -1.94
C GLU A 306 21.86 -23.98 -0.55
N HIS A 307 22.83 -23.58 0.27
CA HIS A 307 22.95 -24.11 1.63
C HIS A 307 21.69 -23.80 2.47
N VAL A 308 21.25 -22.55 2.50
CA VAL A 308 20.03 -22.18 3.24
C VAL A 308 18.76 -22.76 2.62
N ALA A 309 18.74 -22.95 1.31
CA ALA A 309 17.63 -23.62 0.63
C ALA A 309 17.53 -25.12 1.05
N ARG A 310 18.66 -25.80 1.26
CA ARG A 310 18.68 -27.16 1.85
C ARG A 310 18.19 -27.17 3.29
N LEU A 311 18.64 -26.21 4.10
CA LEU A 311 18.16 -26.05 5.49
C LEU A 311 16.64 -25.85 5.56
N ALA A 312 16.08 -25.06 4.64
CA ALA A 312 14.65 -24.82 4.52
C ALA A 312 13.90 -25.93 3.76
N SER A 313 14.57 -27.02 3.38
CA SER A 313 14.00 -28.17 2.64
C SER A 313 13.28 -27.77 1.34
N VAL A 314 13.82 -26.76 0.61
CA VAL A 314 13.23 -26.26 -0.65
C VAL A 314 14.15 -26.43 -1.86
N HIS A 315 15.42 -26.84 -1.65
CA HIS A 315 16.42 -26.99 -2.70
C HIS A 315 15.95 -27.89 -3.85
N ASP A 316 15.44 -29.09 -3.52
CA ASP A 316 15.02 -30.06 -4.54
C ASP A 316 13.79 -29.58 -5.33
N ASP A 317 12.90 -28.82 -4.68
CA ASP A 317 11.77 -28.20 -5.38
C ASP A 317 12.24 -27.11 -6.36
N ILE A 318 13.23 -26.31 -5.95
CA ILE A 318 13.79 -25.26 -6.81
C ILE A 318 14.45 -25.88 -8.05
N LEU A 319 15.21 -26.98 -7.90
CA LEU A 319 15.84 -27.66 -9.02
C LEU A 319 14.86 -28.26 -10.05
N ARG A 320 13.61 -28.49 -9.65
CA ARG A 320 12.53 -28.96 -10.54
C ARG A 320 11.86 -27.83 -11.32
N LEU A 321 12.13 -26.57 -10.98
CA LEU A 321 11.63 -25.42 -11.73
C LEU A 321 12.35 -25.31 -13.08
N PRO A 322 11.73 -24.70 -14.11
CA PRO A 322 12.27 -24.68 -15.48
C PRO A 322 13.70 -24.15 -15.61
N GLN A 323 14.09 -23.19 -14.77
CA GLN A 323 15.44 -22.57 -14.75
C GLN A 323 16.09 -22.68 -13.36
N GLY A 324 15.61 -23.58 -12.49
CA GLY A 324 16.15 -23.74 -11.16
C GLY A 324 16.10 -22.45 -10.36
N TYR A 325 17.22 -22.03 -9.81
CA TYR A 325 17.36 -20.79 -9.03
C TYR A 325 17.14 -19.51 -9.83
N ASP A 326 17.35 -19.54 -11.14
CA ASP A 326 17.15 -18.39 -12.04
C ASP A 326 15.69 -18.28 -12.53
N THR A 327 14.79 -19.15 -12.06
CA THR A 327 13.37 -19.08 -12.39
C THR A 327 12.76 -17.82 -11.81
N GLU A 328 12.13 -16.99 -12.66
CA GLU A 328 11.34 -15.84 -12.22
C GLU A 328 10.05 -16.30 -11.54
N VAL A 329 9.77 -15.78 -10.36
CA VAL A 329 8.60 -16.07 -9.53
C VAL A 329 7.87 -14.76 -9.16
N GLY A 330 6.73 -14.87 -8.46
CA GLY A 330 5.91 -13.71 -8.08
C GLY A 330 4.69 -13.54 -9.00
N GLU A 331 4.12 -12.32 -9.07
CA GLU A 331 2.88 -12.07 -9.82
C GLU A 331 3.01 -12.30 -11.34
N ARG A 332 4.20 -12.11 -11.89
CA ARG A 332 4.47 -12.20 -13.34
C ARG A 332 5.28 -13.44 -13.74
N GLY A 333 5.67 -14.26 -12.77
CA GLY A 333 6.49 -15.45 -12.99
C GLY A 333 5.74 -16.76 -12.70
N VAL A 334 6.52 -17.81 -12.45
CA VAL A 334 6.00 -19.14 -12.12
C VAL A 334 5.24 -19.10 -10.80
N MET A 335 4.03 -19.65 -10.78
CA MET A 335 3.21 -19.77 -9.58
C MET A 335 3.73 -20.90 -8.68
N LEU A 336 4.24 -20.54 -7.51
CA LEU A 336 4.68 -21.49 -6.48
C LEU A 336 3.51 -21.84 -5.53
N SER A 337 3.57 -23.05 -4.97
CA SER A 337 2.63 -23.45 -3.90
C SER A 337 2.87 -22.64 -2.62
N GLY A 338 1.86 -22.59 -1.73
CA GLY A 338 1.97 -21.91 -0.44
C GLY A 338 3.17 -22.41 0.39
N GLY A 339 3.37 -23.72 0.46
CA GLY A 339 4.50 -24.34 1.17
C GLY A 339 5.86 -24.02 0.55
N GLN A 340 5.96 -23.94 -0.78
CA GLN A 340 7.19 -23.50 -1.46
C GLN A 340 7.51 -22.05 -1.14
N LYS A 341 6.51 -21.16 -1.16
CA LYS A 341 6.69 -19.74 -0.80
C LYS A 341 7.14 -19.58 0.66
N GLN A 342 6.55 -20.33 1.59
CA GLN A 342 6.96 -20.33 3.00
C GLN A 342 8.42 -20.78 3.15
N ARG A 343 8.81 -21.90 2.53
CA ARG A 343 10.17 -22.44 2.62
C ARG A 343 11.22 -21.51 1.98
N ILE A 344 10.91 -20.83 0.87
CA ILE A 344 11.77 -19.79 0.31
C ILE A 344 11.92 -18.62 1.28
N SER A 345 10.84 -18.21 1.94
CA SER A 345 10.90 -17.15 2.95
C SER A 345 11.71 -17.55 4.19
N ILE A 346 11.67 -18.83 4.59
CA ILE A 346 12.54 -19.38 5.64
C ILE A 346 14.01 -19.34 5.17
N ALA A 347 14.32 -19.79 3.95
CA ALA A 347 15.68 -19.73 3.40
C ALA A 347 16.22 -18.30 3.38
N ARG A 348 15.39 -17.31 2.97
CA ARG A 348 15.71 -15.88 3.02
C ARG A 348 16.10 -15.43 4.45
N ALA A 349 15.31 -15.80 5.44
CA ALA A 349 15.56 -15.43 6.83
C ALA A 349 16.85 -16.08 7.38
N LEU A 350 17.12 -17.35 7.04
CA LEU A 350 18.31 -18.05 7.45
C LEU A 350 19.59 -17.46 6.84
N LEU A 351 19.51 -16.94 5.62
CA LEU A 351 20.63 -16.32 4.94
C LEU A 351 21.10 -15.01 5.61
N VAL A 352 20.18 -14.25 6.17
CA VAL A 352 20.49 -13.01 6.93
C VAL A 352 21.38 -13.30 8.14
N ASN A 353 21.36 -14.52 8.65
CA ASN A 353 22.20 -14.98 9.77
C ASN A 353 22.09 -14.11 11.03
N ALA A 354 20.87 -13.62 11.31
CA ALA A 354 20.58 -12.73 12.43
C ALA A 354 20.71 -13.41 13.79
N GLU A 355 20.80 -12.61 14.85
CA GLU A 355 20.88 -13.08 16.23
C GLU A 355 19.55 -13.67 16.73
N ILE A 356 18.45 -13.05 16.33
CA ILE A 356 17.09 -13.45 16.69
C ILE A 356 16.34 -13.85 15.43
N LEU A 357 15.83 -15.08 15.37
CA LEU A 357 14.95 -15.58 14.31
C LEU A 357 13.51 -15.61 14.83
N ILE A 358 12.61 -14.96 14.11
CA ILE A 358 11.18 -14.95 14.41
C ILE A 358 10.44 -15.69 13.28
N LEU A 359 9.69 -16.72 13.65
CA LEU A 359 8.84 -17.50 12.74
C LEU A 359 7.38 -17.32 13.18
N ASP A 360 6.62 -16.49 12.44
CA ASP A 360 5.19 -16.29 12.72
C ASP A 360 4.36 -17.20 11.82
N ASP A 361 3.91 -18.33 12.38
CA ASP A 361 3.12 -19.38 11.71
C ASP A 361 3.71 -19.83 10.36
N ALA A 362 5.06 -19.81 10.29
CA ALA A 362 5.83 -19.96 9.05
C ALA A 362 5.83 -21.38 8.48
N LEU A 363 5.26 -22.36 9.17
CA LEU A 363 5.21 -23.77 8.78
C LEU A 363 3.79 -24.28 8.50
N SER A 364 2.78 -23.42 8.57
CA SER A 364 1.36 -23.80 8.46
C SER A 364 0.95 -24.43 7.11
N ALA A 365 1.62 -24.05 6.02
CA ALA A 365 1.36 -24.59 4.68
C ALA A 365 2.34 -25.72 4.28
N VAL A 366 3.17 -26.18 5.21
CA VAL A 366 4.17 -27.24 5.00
C VAL A 366 3.60 -28.56 5.53
N ASP A 367 3.87 -29.67 4.85
CA ASP A 367 3.49 -31.00 5.32
C ASP A 367 4.29 -31.42 6.55
N GLY A 368 3.74 -32.31 7.38
CA GLY A 368 4.31 -32.68 8.67
C GLY A 368 5.73 -33.26 8.58
N ARG A 369 6.05 -34.04 7.54
CA ARG A 369 7.39 -34.62 7.37
C ARG A 369 8.43 -33.54 7.06
N THR A 370 8.11 -32.63 6.17
CA THR A 370 8.97 -31.50 5.82
C THR A 370 9.08 -30.52 6.99
N GLU A 371 8.01 -30.28 7.76
CA GLU A 371 8.02 -29.49 9.00
C GLU A 371 9.05 -30.03 9.99
N HIS A 372 9.01 -31.33 10.30
CA HIS A 372 9.99 -31.97 11.20
C HIS A 372 11.42 -31.82 10.71
N GLN A 373 11.65 -31.97 9.41
CA GLN A 373 12.99 -31.81 8.83
C GLN A 373 13.50 -30.36 8.97
N ILE A 374 12.65 -29.38 8.69
CA ILE A 374 12.99 -27.97 8.86
C ILE A 374 13.30 -27.65 10.33
N LEU A 375 12.47 -28.09 11.27
CA LEU A 375 12.70 -27.89 12.70
C LEU A 375 14.00 -28.52 13.17
N HIS A 376 14.33 -29.72 12.71
CA HIS A 376 15.60 -30.35 12.98
C HIS A 376 16.79 -29.53 12.45
N ASN A 377 16.71 -29.07 11.22
CA ASN A 377 17.75 -28.23 10.60
C ASN A 377 17.89 -26.88 11.34
N LEU A 378 16.76 -26.26 11.72
CA LEU A 378 16.74 -25.00 12.48
C LEU A 378 17.41 -25.10 13.85
N ARG A 379 17.34 -26.28 14.52
CA ARG A 379 18.06 -26.49 15.78
C ARG A 379 19.56 -26.44 15.58
N GLN A 380 20.07 -27.13 14.56
CA GLN A 380 21.50 -27.14 14.27
C GLN A 380 21.99 -25.75 13.87
N TRP A 381 21.23 -25.06 13.01
CA TRP A 381 21.49 -23.69 12.60
C TRP A 381 21.36 -22.69 13.75
N GLY A 382 20.36 -22.91 14.63
CA GLY A 382 20.01 -22.03 15.74
C GLY A 382 20.93 -22.14 16.97
N GLN A 383 21.94 -23.03 16.97
CA GLN A 383 22.83 -23.17 18.14
C GLN A 383 23.46 -21.83 18.54
N GLY A 384 23.11 -21.38 19.74
CA GLY A 384 23.52 -20.10 20.29
C GLY A 384 22.77 -18.89 19.76
N ARG A 385 21.74 -19.04 18.90
CA ARG A 385 20.82 -17.96 18.47
C ARG A 385 19.50 -18.06 19.22
N THR A 386 18.86 -16.93 19.38
CA THR A 386 17.53 -16.85 19.93
C THR A 386 16.48 -17.13 18.86
N VAL A 387 15.55 -18.03 19.11
CA VAL A 387 14.50 -18.41 18.16
C VAL A 387 13.14 -18.20 18.81
N ILE A 388 12.24 -17.48 18.14
CA ILE A 388 10.86 -17.27 18.57
C ILE A 388 9.95 -17.89 17.53
N ILE A 389 9.16 -18.88 17.90
CA ILE A 389 8.24 -19.59 16.99
C ILE A 389 6.81 -19.36 17.48
N SER A 390 6.00 -18.68 16.68
CA SER A 390 4.55 -18.67 16.83
C SER A 390 3.97 -19.75 15.93
N ALA A 391 3.18 -20.66 16.49
CA ALA A 391 2.60 -21.76 15.73
C ALA A 391 1.19 -22.13 16.21
N HIS A 392 0.37 -22.57 15.25
CA HIS A 392 -0.91 -23.20 15.50
C HIS A 392 -0.78 -24.72 15.73
N ARG A 393 0.23 -25.33 15.11
CA ARG A 393 0.57 -26.75 15.35
C ARG A 393 1.53 -26.86 16.51
N LEU A 394 1.11 -27.53 17.56
CA LEU A 394 1.91 -27.69 18.79
C LEU A 394 3.12 -28.61 18.59
N SER A 395 3.13 -29.45 17.54
CA SER A 395 4.29 -30.24 17.11
C SER A 395 5.54 -29.39 16.88
N ALA A 396 5.37 -28.18 16.35
CA ALA A 396 6.46 -27.25 16.10
C ALA A 396 7.09 -26.67 17.38
N LEU A 397 6.43 -26.78 18.52
CA LEU A 397 6.82 -26.19 19.80
C LEU A 397 7.34 -27.19 20.82
N THR A 398 7.27 -28.49 20.53
CA THR A 398 7.63 -29.54 21.48
C THR A 398 9.03 -29.42 22.04
N GLU A 399 9.90 -28.74 21.33
CA GLU A 399 11.32 -28.63 21.68
C GLU A 399 11.73 -27.22 22.11
N ALA A 400 10.76 -26.31 22.23
CA ALA A 400 10.99 -24.99 22.76
C ALA A 400 11.46 -25.08 24.23
N SER A 401 12.47 -24.30 24.58
CA SER A 401 12.98 -24.18 25.95
C SER A 401 11.88 -23.69 26.89
N GLU A 402 11.00 -22.87 26.37
CA GLU A 402 9.84 -22.34 27.07
C GLU A 402 8.71 -22.10 26.06
N ILE A 403 7.49 -22.37 26.49
CA ILE A 403 6.26 -22.11 25.70
C ILE A 403 5.36 -21.20 26.52
N ILE A 404 4.87 -20.13 25.86
CA ILE A 404 3.82 -19.26 26.39
C ILE A 404 2.52 -19.48 25.62
N VAL A 405 1.44 -19.66 26.36
CA VAL A 405 0.09 -19.79 25.80
C VAL A 405 -0.63 -18.47 25.96
N MET A 406 -0.91 -17.82 24.84
CA MET A 406 -1.62 -16.54 24.80
C MET A 406 -3.13 -16.76 24.76
N GLN A 407 -3.89 -16.05 25.59
CA GLN A 407 -5.35 -15.98 25.54
C GLN A 407 -5.81 -14.57 25.85
N HIS A 408 -6.67 -14.00 25.02
CA HIS A 408 -7.25 -12.68 25.22
C HIS A 408 -6.22 -11.58 25.59
N GLY A 409 -5.08 -11.58 24.93
CA GLY A 409 -4.02 -10.60 25.16
C GLY A 409 -3.11 -10.86 26.38
N HIS A 410 -3.28 -11.97 27.11
CA HIS A 410 -2.52 -12.31 28.31
C HIS A 410 -1.78 -13.64 28.15
N ILE A 411 -0.74 -13.86 28.95
CA ILE A 411 -0.12 -15.18 29.10
C ILE A 411 -0.97 -16.00 30.07
N ALA A 412 -1.72 -16.98 29.56
CA ALA A 412 -2.58 -17.85 30.35
C ALA A 412 -1.83 -19.04 30.97
N GLN A 413 -0.85 -19.60 30.25
CA GLN A 413 -0.02 -20.72 30.71
C GLN A 413 1.42 -20.49 30.26
N ARG A 414 2.37 -21.02 31.04
CA ARG A 414 3.81 -20.92 30.78
C ARG A 414 4.50 -22.18 31.29
N GLY A 415 5.41 -22.76 30.54
CA GLY A 415 6.18 -23.93 30.89
C GLY A 415 6.85 -24.58 29.69
N ASN A 416 7.43 -25.75 29.86
CA ASN A 416 7.91 -26.58 28.75
C ASN A 416 6.78 -27.48 28.22
N HIS A 417 7.05 -28.19 27.12
CA HIS A 417 6.08 -29.09 26.51
C HIS A 417 5.51 -30.13 27.48
N ASP A 418 6.39 -30.82 28.22
CA ASP A 418 6.02 -31.95 29.12
C ASP A 418 5.15 -31.44 30.27
N GLU A 419 5.46 -30.29 30.84
CA GLU A 419 4.68 -29.65 31.90
C GLU A 419 3.30 -29.22 31.38
N LEU A 420 3.24 -28.53 30.25
CA LEU A 420 1.98 -28.01 29.69
C LEU A 420 1.08 -29.13 29.15
N ALA A 421 1.64 -30.22 28.63
CA ALA A 421 0.87 -31.38 28.17
C ALA A 421 0.18 -32.15 29.35
N GLN A 422 0.69 -32.00 30.56
CA GLN A 422 0.10 -32.60 31.77
C GLN A 422 -0.82 -31.63 32.51
N GLN A 423 -0.54 -30.32 32.44
CA GLN A 423 -1.32 -29.28 33.10
C GLN A 423 -2.69 -29.10 32.43
N SER A 424 -3.76 -29.01 33.22
CA SER A 424 -5.09 -28.72 32.69
C SER A 424 -5.14 -27.32 32.06
N GLY A 425 -5.67 -27.22 30.85
CA GLY A 425 -5.79 -25.95 30.15
C GLY A 425 -5.74 -26.10 28.63
N TRP A 426 -5.73 -24.97 27.95
CA TRP A 426 -5.83 -24.90 26.48
C TRP A 426 -4.74 -25.72 25.78
N TYR A 427 -3.49 -25.69 26.27
CA TYR A 427 -2.38 -26.41 25.64
C TYR A 427 -2.61 -27.90 25.57
N ARG A 428 -2.91 -28.53 26.74
CA ARG A 428 -3.17 -29.98 26.83
C ARG A 428 -4.35 -30.41 25.96
N ASP A 429 -5.44 -29.63 26.01
CA ASP A 429 -6.66 -29.97 25.29
C ASP A 429 -6.43 -29.89 23.77
N MET A 430 -5.73 -28.86 23.31
CA MET A 430 -5.35 -28.67 21.91
C MET A 430 -4.34 -29.73 21.45
N TYR A 431 -3.35 -30.08 22.29
CA TYR A 431 -2.36 -31.12 21.97
C TYR A 431 -3.03 -32.46 21.76
N ARG A 432 -3.93 -32.83 22.65
CA ARG A 432 -4.72 -34.08 22.52
C ARG A 432 -5.59 -34.08 21.27
N TYR A 433 -6.21 -32.94 20.95
CA TYR A 433 -6.99 -32.81 19.75
C TYR A 433 -6.13 -33.03 18.50
N GLN A 434 -4.97 -32.40 18.41
CA GLN A 434 -4.05 -32.54 17.26
C GLN A 434 -3.47 -33.97 17.17
N GLN A 435 -3.21 -34.62 18.28
CA GLN A 435 -2.80 -36.07 18.29
C GLN A 435 -3.88 -36.99 17.74
N LEU A 436 -5.14 -36.76 18.09
CA LEU A 436 -6.27 -37.53 17.58
C LEU A 436 -6.48 -37.29 16.08
N GLU A 437 -6.36 -36.04 15.62
CA GLU A 437 -6.44 -35.67 14.21
C GLU A 437 -5.33 -36.38 13.40
N ALA A 438 -4.08 -36.34 13.86
CA ALA A 438 -2.98 -37.03 13.20
C ALA A 438 -3.16 -38.57 13.18
N ALA A 439 -3.69 -39.15 14.24
CA ALA A 439 -3.96 -40.58 14.29
C ALA A 439 -5.10 -41.02 13.36
N LEU A 440 -6.06 -40.11 13.08
CA LEU A 440 -7.14 -40.37 12.11
C LEU A 440 -6.62 -40.24 10.66
N ASP A 441 -5.73 -39.29 10.39
CA ASP A 441 -5.11 -39.11 9.06
C ASP A 441 -4.17 -40.30 8.71
N ASP A 442 -3.50 -40.87 9.68
CA ASP A 442 -2.64 -42.05 9.53
C ASP A 442 -3.42 -43.40 9.53
N ALA A 443 -4.71 -43.40 9.85
CA ALA A 443 -5.53 -44.58 9.81
C ALA A 443 -5.71 -45.05 8.34
N PRO A 444 -5.39 -46.32 8.01
CA PRO A 444 -5.58 -46.79 6.65
C PRO A 444 -7.06 -46.65 6.27
N GLU A 445 -7.33 -46.01 5.10
CA GLU A 445 -8.67 -46.03 4.49
C GLU A 445 -9.22 -47.45 4.57
N ILE A 446 -10.27 -47.65 5.37
CA ILE A 446 -11.04 -48.88 5.32
C ILE A 446 -11.67 -48.89 3.93
N ARG A 447 -10.99 -49.54 2.97
CA ARG A 447 -11.62 -49.86 1.70
C ARG A 447 -12.92 -50.60 2.01
N GLU A 448 -14.04 -49.96 1.73
CA GLU A 448 -15.32 -50.65 1.52
C GLU A 448 -15.15 -51.67 0.38
N GLU A 449 -14.51 -52.79 0.72
CA GLU A 449 -14.65 -54.02 -0.06
C GLU A 449 -15.90 -54.74 0.43
N ALA A 450 -16.79 -54.96 -0.51
CA ALA A 450 -17.94 -55.85 -0.43
C ALA A 450 -19.29 -55.28 0.04
N VAL A 451 -19.99 -54.62 -0.88
CA VAL A 451 -21.40 -54.97 -1.07
C VAL A 451 -21.62 -55.20 -2.55
N ASP A 452 -21.18 -56.36 -3.04
CA ASP A 452 -21.70 -57.02 -4.23
C ASP A 452 -21.78 -58.52 -3.86
N ALA A 453 -22.94 -58.93 -3.32
CA ALA A 453 -23.44 -60.28 -3.29
C ALA A 453 -24.97 -60.26 -3.36
#